data_d63d7d8cd4f74c225b815322c1f2f077
#
_entry.id   d63d7d8cd4f74c225b815322c1f2f077
#
_cell.length_a   1.000
_cell.length_b   1.000
_cell.length_c   1.000
_cell.angle_alpha   90.00
_cell.angle_beta   90.00
_cell.angle_gamma   90.00
#
_symmetry.space_group_name_H-M   'P 1'
#
loop_
_entity.id
_entity.type
_entity.pdbx_description
1 polymer ?
#
loop_
_entity_poly.entity_id
_entity_poly.type
_entity_poly.pdbx_seq_one_letter_code
_entity_poly.pdbx_strand_id
1 'polypeptide(L)'
;MIQNFQPASVPPPSGPYSPGVKVGNLLFLAGQGPFDANGDRVGDTFADQVRATLDNLERVALAAGTSLANAVRIGAYLSTMNHFEEFNTIIREYVSEPFPARTTVPVDLRGFDVEIDAVVYVPDPDTN
;
A
#
# COMPACT_ATOMS: atom_id res chain seq x y z
N MET A 1 -10.94 -19.72 -4.18
CA MET A 1 -11.92 -18.91 -3.43
C MET A 1 -11.41 -17.50 -3.28
N ILE A 2 -12.28 -16.52 -3.44
CA ILE A 2 -11.92 -15.11 -3.26
C ILE A 2 -12.21 -14.72 -1.81
N GLN A 3 -11.22 -14.13 -1.15
CA GLN A 3 -11.36 -13.65 0.23
C GLN A 3 -11.05 -12.16 0.29
N ASN A 4 -11.85 -11.40 1.04
CA ASN A 4 -11.57 -9.99 1.26
C ASN A 4 -11.03 -9.74 2.67
N PHE A 5 -10.26 -8.65 2.82
CA PHE A 5 -9.65 -8.27 4.08
C PHE A 5 -9.90 -6.79 4.31
N GLN A 6 -10.43 -6.48 5.49
CA GLN A 6 -10.75 -5.10 5.89
C GLN A 6 -10.45 -4.94 7.38
N PRO A 7 -9.15 -4.88 7.75
CA PRO A 7 -8.81 -4.72 9.16
C PRO A 7 -9.30 -3.37 9.70
N ALA A 8 -9.69 -3.37 10.97
CA ALA A 8 -10.19 -2.16 11.62
C ALA A 8 -9.11 -1.08 11.79
N SER A 9 -7.83 -1.46 11.62
CA SER A 9 -6.69 -0.56 11.79
C SER A 9 -6.41 0.33 10.57
N VAL A 10 -7.12 0.12 9.46
CA VAL A 10 -7.03 0.98 8.27
C VAL A 10 -8.35 1.73 8.06
N PRO A 11 -8.34 2.84 7.31
CA PRO A 11 -9.60 3.56 7.08
C PRO A 11 -10.63 2.67 6.39
N PRO A 12 -11.92 2.80 6.75
CA PRO A 12 -12.97 2.08 6.06
C PRO A 12 -13.04 2.53 4.59
N PRO A 13 -13.42 1.62 3.68
CA PRO A 13 -13.56 2.01 2.26
C PRO A 13 -14.58 3.14 2.10
N SER A 14 -14.25 4.09 1.24
CA SER A 14 -15.14 5.20 0.91
C SER A 14 -16.05 4.91 -0.29
N GLY A 15 -16.06 3.66 -0.76
CA GLY A 15 -16.88 3.22 -1.89
C GLY A 15 -17.01 1.70 -1.92
N PRO A 16 -17.59 1.14 -2.99
CA PRO A 16 -17.81 -0.30 -3.09
C PRO A 16 -16.53 -1.05 -3.50
N TYR A 17 -15.55 -1.11 -2.59
CA TYR A 17 -14.30 -1.85 -2.80
C TYR A 17 -13.80 -2.40 -1.46
N SER A 18 -12.90 -3.38 -1.53
CA SER A 18 -12.24 -3.97 -0.37
C SER A 18 -10.80 -3.47 -0.28
N PRO A 19 -10.27 -3.20 0.92
CA PRO A 19 -8.85 -2.86 1.08
C PRO A 19 -7.92 -3.94 0.58
N GLY A 20 -8.28 -5.21 0.69
CA GLY A 20 -7.50 -6.30 0.16
C GLY A 20 -8.36 -7.44 -0.32
N VAL A 21 -7.96 -8.07 -1.43
CA VAL A 21 -8.64 -9.24 -1.99
C VAL A 21 -7.58 -10.28 -2.34
N LYS A 22 -7.74 -11.48 -1.77
CA LYS A 22 -6.82 -12.59 -2.01
C LYS A 22 -7.48 -13.62 -2.92
N VAL A 23 -6.75 -14.07 -3.92
CA VAL A 23 -7.12 -15.19 -4.78
C VAL A 23 -5.86 -16.04 -5.02
N GLY A 24 -5.92 -17.34 -4.68
CA GLY A 24 -4.73 -18.18 -4.74
C GLY A 24 -3.63 -17.64 -3.84
N ASN A 25 -2.44 -17.46 -4.37
CA ASN A 25 -1.28 -16.92 -3.65
C ASN A 25 -1.03 -15.44 -3.95
N LEU A 26 -2.03 -14.72 -4.45
CA LEU A 26 -1.91 -13.29 -4.73
C LEU A 26 -2.91 -12.50 -3.90
N LEU A 27 -2.42 -11.43 -3.30
CA LEU A 27 -3.21 -10.45 -2.58
C LEU A 27 -3.18 -9.15 -3.36
N PHE A 28 -4.35 -8.67 -3.73
CA PHE A 28 -4.52 -7.39 -4.41
C PHE A 28 -4.90 -6.34 -3.37
N LEU A 29 -4.05 -5.34 -3.21
CA LEU A 29 -4.29 -4.24 -2.26
C LEU A 29 -4.83 -3.04 -3.02
N ALA A 30 -5.99 -2.56 -2.58
CA ALA A 30 -6.54 -1.31 -3.08
C ALA A 30 -5.63 -0.14 -2.67
N GLY A 31 -5.75 0.98 -3.36
CA GLY A 31 -4.97 2.17 -3.04
C GLY A 31 -5.22 2.63 -1.61
N GLN A 32 -4.12 2.91 -0.91
CA GLN A 32 -4.12 3.54 0.40
C GLN A 32 -3.46 4.90 0.29
N GLY A 33 -3.90 5.83 1.13
CA GLY A 33 -3.28 7.13 1.29
C GLY A 33 -2.82 7.33 2.73
N PRO A 34 -2.36 8.54 3.07
CA PRO A 34 -1.88 8.86 4.42
C PRO A 34 -3.06 9.19 5.35
N PHE A 35 -3.87 8.18 5.67
CA PHE A 35 -5.05 8.35 6.52
C PHE A 35 -5.02 7.34 7.65
N ASP A 36 -5.50 7.75 8.83
CA ASP A 36 -5.64 6.86 9.97
C ASP A 36 -6.94 6.05 9.91
N ALA A 37 -7.17 5.21 10.92
CA ALA A 37 -8.35 4.34 10.96
C ALA A 37 -9.67 5.12 11.02
N ASN A 38 -9.64 6.38 11.42
CA ASN A 38 -10.82 7.25 11.45
C ASN A 38 -11.05 7.97 10.12
N GLY A 39 -10.13 7.81 9.16
CA GLY A 39 -10.22 8.50 7.89
C GLY A 39 -9.63 9.91 7.89
N ASP A 40 -8.92 10.29 8.94
CA ASP A 40 -8.27 11.60 9.03
C ASP A 40 -6.89 11.55 8.38
N ARG A 41 -6.54 12.63 7.65
CA ARG A 41 -5.24 12.72 7.02
C ARG A 41 -4.15 12.87 8.08
N VAL A 42 -3.07 12.11 7.94
CA VAL A 42 -1.91 12.14 8.82
C VAL A 42 -0.65 12.39 8.01
N GLY A 43 0.40 12.89 8.69
CA GLY A 43 1.68 13.17 8.05
C GLY A 43 1.82 14.62 7.60
N ASP A 44 2.72 15.37 8.26
CA ASP A 44 2.98 16.78 7.95
C ASP A 44 3.93 16.93 6.77
N THR A 45 4.84 15.96 6.57
CA THR A 45 5.81 15.98 5.48
C THR A 45 5.46 14.90 4.45
N PHE A 46 6.02 15.02 3.25
CA PHE A 46 5.86 13.97 2.24
C PHE A 46 6.35 12.62 2.77
N ALA A 47 7.51 12.59 3.44
CA ALA A 47 8.05 11.36 4.00
C ALA A 47 7.10 10.72 5.00
N ASP A 48 6.50 11.50 5.89
CA ASP A 48 5.52 11.00 6.87
C ASP A 48 4.28 10.45 6.16
N GLN A 49 3.82 11.09 5.10
CA GLN A 49 2.68 10.62 4.33
C GLN A 49 2.98 9.29 3.63
N VAL A 50 4.17 9.13 3.05
CA VAL A 50 4.58 7.88 2.41
C VAL A 50 4.59 6.75 3.44
N ARG A 51 5.18 6.97 4.60
CA ARG A 51 5.24 5.95 5.64
C ARG A 51 3.87 5.56 6.16
N ALA A 52 2.99 6.54 6.40
CA ALA A 52 1.61 6.27 6.82
C ALA A 52 0.86 5.43 5.78
N THR A 53 1.06 5.73 4.49
CA THR A 53 0.44 5.00 3.39
C THR A 53 0.95 3.57 3.31
N LEU A 54 2.28 3.38 3.38
CA LEU A 54 2.90 2.05 3.34
C LEU A 54 2.54 1.23 4.57
N ASP A 55 2.43 1.85 5.74
CA ASP A 55 2.00 1.18 6.96
C ASP A 55 0.56 0.67 6.83
N ASN A 56 -0.32 1.41 6.18
CA ASN A 56 -1.69 0.94 5.92
C ASN A 56 -1.69 -0.29 5.02
N LEU A 57 -0.89 -0.29 3.95
CA LEU A 57 -0.76 -1.47 3.09
C LEU A 57 -0.21 -2.67 3.86
N GLU A 58 0.78 -2.45 4.72
CA GLU A 58 1.34 -3.51 5.55
C GLU A 58 0.29 -4.11 6.49
N ARG A 59 -0.58 -3.28 7.08
CA ARG A 59 -1.64 -3.77 7.95
C ARG A 59 -2.61 -4.70 7.23
N VAL A 60 -2.98 -4.38 6.00
CA VAL A 60 -3.84 -5.25 5.19
C VAL A 60 -3.11 -6.52 4.80
N ALA A 61 -1.82 -6.41 4.42
CA ALA A 61 -1.01 -7.57 4.08
C ALA A 61 -0.87 -8.55 5.26
N LEU A 62 -0.60 -8.02 6.46
CA LEU A 62 -0.49 -8.84 7.66
C LEU A 62 -1.81 -9.56 7.98
N ALA A 63 -2.95 -8.89 7.80
CA ALA A 63 -4.26 -9.51 8.00
C ALA A 63 -4.49 -10.68 7.05
N ALA A 64 -3.88 -10.65 5.87
CA ALA A 64 -4.00 -11.71 4.86
C ALA A 64 -2.89 -12.77 4.94
N GLY A 65 -2.02 -12.69 5.95
CA GLY A 65 -0.98 -13.69 6.17
C GLY A 65 0.32 -13.47 5.39
N THR A 66 0.59 -12.23 5.00
CA THR A 66 1.81 -11.88 4.27
C THR A 66 2.34 -10.53 4.75
N SER A 67 3.28 -9.98 4.03
CA SER A 67 3.90 -8.68 4.32
C SER A 67 4.10 -7.93 3.01
N LEU A 68 4.11 -6.61 3.08
CA LEU A 68 4.41 -5.76 1.93
C LEU A 68 5.80 -6.07 1.35
N ALA A 69 6.71 -6.63 2.17
CA ALA A 69 8.02 -7.09 1.69
C ALA A 69 7.91 -8.15 0.58
N ASN A 70 6.78 -8.85 0.49
CA ASN A 70 6.51 -9.84 -0.57
C ASN A 70 5.79 -9.24 -1.77
N ALA A 71 5.74 -7.92 -1.89
CA ALA A 71 5.09 -7.27 -3.03
C ALA A 71 5.79 -7.66 -4.34
N VAL A 72 4.98 -7.95 -5.36
CA VAL A 72 5.47 -8.24 -6.70
C VAL A 72 5.19 -7.08 -7.65
N ARG A 73 4.23 -6.23 -7.30
CA ARG A 73 3.92 -5.02 -8.06
C ARG A 73 3.46 -3.91 -7.13
N ILE A 74 3.92 -2.70 -7.43
CA ILE A 74 3.54 -1.45 -6.72
C ILE A 74 3.08 -0.43 -7.76
N GLY A 75 1.91 0.15 -7.54
CA GLY A 75 1.47 1.35 -8.24
C GLY A 75 1.65 2.54 -7.31
N ALA A 76 2.34 3.57 -7.76
CA ALA A 76 2.60 4.76 -6.97
C ALA A 76 2.05 5.99 -7.68
N TYR A 77 1.24 6.76 -6.96
CA TYR A 77 0.55 7.94 -7.47
C TYR A 77 0.99 9.13 -6.62
N LEU A 78 1.67 10.10 -7.23
CA LEU A 78 2.25 11.25 -6.53
C LEU A 78 1.56 12.53 -6.98
N SER A 79 1.37 13.47 -6.06
CA SER A 79 0.79 14.77 -6.40
C SER A 79 1.67 15.57 -7.36
N THR A 80 2.99 15.31 -7.34
CA THR A 80 3.96 15.89 -8.26
C THR A 80 5.15 14.96 -8.40
N MET A 81 5.75 14.91 -9.60
CA MET A 81 6.96 14.11 -9.82
C MET A 81 8.20 14.73 -9.17
N ASN A 82 8.09 15.92 -8.59
CA ASN A 82 9.15 16.48 -7.76
C ASN A 82 9.44 15.61 -6.52
N HIS A 83 8.50 14.76 -6.11
CA HIS A 83 8.65 13.83 -5.00
C HIS A 83 9.29 12.49 -5.40
N PHE A 84 9.63 12.30 -6.69
CA PHE A 84 10.04 10.99 -7.19
C PHE A 84 11.29 10.44 -6.47
N GLU A 85 12.32 11.26 -6.31
CA GLU A 85 13.58 10.81 -5.70
C GLU A 85 13.40 10.52 -4.19
N GLU A 86 12.66 11.36 -3.48
CA GLU A 86 12.39 11.14 -2.07
C GLU A 86 11.56 9.87 -1.88
N PHE A 87 10.58 9.64 -2.74
CA PHE A 87 9.78 8.42 -2.72
C PHE A 87 10.67 7.18 -2.88
N ASN A 88 11.60 7.20 -3.84
CA ASN A 88 12.53 6.10 -4.07
C ASN A 88 13.37 5.78 -2.82
N THR A 89 13.77 6.81 -2.08
CA THR A 89 14.55 6.63 -0.86
C THR A 89 13.71 5.95 0.23
N ILE A 90 12.49 6.44 0.44
CA ILE A 90 11.63 5.97 1.54
C ILE A 90 11.13 4.55 1.29
N ILE A 91 10.74 4.22 0.07
CA ILE A 91 10.16 2.90 -0.20
C ILE A 91 11.15 1.76 0.02
N ARG A 92 12.47 2.05 -0.01
CA ARG A 92 13.50 1.08 0.32
C ARG A 92 13.44 0.62 1.77
N GLU A 93 12.75 1.33 2.64
CA GLU A 93 12.51 0.90 4.02
C GLU A 93 11.52 -0.26 4.10
N TYR A 94 10.72 -0.48 3.04
CA TYR A 94 9.61 -1.44 3.04
C TYR A 94 9.81 -2.58 2.05
N VAL A 95 10.61 -2.39 0.99
CA VAL A 95 10.86 -3.40 -0.04
C VAL A 95 12.37 -3.52 -0.28
N SER A 96 12.80 -4.73 -0.66
CA SER A 96 14.21 -5.02 -0.93
C SER A 96 14.36 -5.78 -2.24
N GLU A 97 15.58 -5.99 -2.67
CA GLU A 97 15.87 -6.77 -3.88
C GLU A 97 15.47 -8.25 -3.70
N PRO A 98 14.87 -8.86 -4.72
CA PRO A 98 14.50 -8.26 -6.01
C PRO A 98 13.31 -7.32 -5.82
N PHE A 99 13.47 -6.08 -6.30
CA PHE A 99 12.42 -5.07 -6.13
C PHE A 99 11.16 -5.46 -6.90
N PRO A 100 9.96 -5.10 -6.39
CA PRO A 100 8.72 -5.29 -7.13
C PRO A 100 8.71 -4.48 -8.43
N ALA A 101 7.98 -4.95 -9.42
CA ALA A 101 7.69 -4.13 -10.59
C ALA A 101 6.91 -2.89 -10.15
N ARG A 102 7.20 -1.73 -10.71
CA ARG A 102 6.55 -0.48 -10.28
C ARG A 102 6.25 0.44 -11.47
N THR A 103 5.10 1.11 -11.37
CA THR A 103 4.77 2.27 -12.19
C THR A 103 4.53 3.45 -11.26
N THR A 104 5.08 4.62 -11.59
CA THR A 104 4.91 5.85 -10.80
C THR A 104 4.42 6.96 -11.71
N VAL A 105 3.31 7.59 -11.37
CA VAL A 105 2.69 8.63 -12.19
C VAL A 105 2.21 9.78 -11.31
N PRO A 106 2.18 11.03 -11.86
CA PRO A 106 1.58 12.16 -11.16
C PRO A 106 0.07 12.16 -11.36
N VAL A 107 -0.68 12.46 -10.30
CA VAL A 107 -2.14 12.58 -10.35
C VAL A 107 -2.61 13.62 -9.35
N ASP A 108 -3.81 14.15 -9.54
CA ASP A 108 -4.47 15.02 -8.56
C ASP A 108 -5.06 14.17 -7.43
N LEU A 109 -4.53 14.32 -6.23
CA LEU A 109 -4.94 13.55 -5.05
C LEU A 109 -5.77 14.36 -4.05
N ARG A 110 -6.04 15.63 -4.33
CA ARG A 110 -6.97 16.48 -3.55
C ARG A 110 -6.67 16.56 -2.06
N GLY A 111 -5.49 17.06 -1.71
CA GLY A 111 -5.15 17.38 -0.32
C GLY A 111 -4.17 16.43 0.35
N PHE A 112 -3.62 15.49 -0.39
CA PHE A 112 -2.51 14.66 0.07
C PHE A 112 -1.58 14.36 -1.09
N ASP A 113 -0.40 13.81 -0.82
CA ASP A 113 0.70 13.80 -1.79
C ASP A 113 1.04 12.44 -2.34
N VAL A 114 0.46 11.36 -1.81
CA VAL A 114 0.82 10.01 -2.23
C VAL A 114 -0.33 9.03 -2.03
N GLU A 115 -0.51 8.16 -3.01
CA GLU A 115 -1.38 6.98 -2.92
C GLU A 115 -0.62 5.79 -3.49
N ILE A 116 -0.78 4.61 -2.89
CA ILE A 116 -0.05 3.41 -3.32
C ILE A 116 -1.00 2.23 -3.32
N ASP A 117 -0.97 1.44 -4.39
CA ASP A 117 -1.60 0.12 -4.44
C ASP A 117 -0.52 -0.94 -4.67
N ALA A 118 -0.87 -2.20 -4.53
CA ALA A 118 0.12 -3.27 -4.65
C ALA A 118 -0.52 -4.61 -4.98
N VAL A 119 0.29 -5.51 -5.54
CA VAL A 119 -0.01 -6.93 -5.61
C VAL A 119 1.09 -7.64 -4.82
N VAL A 120 0.69 -8.50 -3.89
CA VAL A 120 1.60 -9.12 -2.92
C VAL A 120 1.48 -10.64 -3.00
N TYR A 121 2.63 -11.32 -3.00
CA TYR A 121 2.65 -12.77 -2.92
C TYR A 121 2.31 -13.21 -1.49
N VAL A 122 1.45 -14.21 -1.38
CA VAL A 122 1.07 -14.81 -0.09
C VAL A 122 1.61 -16.25 -0.09
N PRO A 123 2.65 -16.54 0.70
CA PRO A 123 3.17 -17.92 0.77
C PRO A 123 2.14 -18.86 1.40
N ASP A 124 2.19 -20.12 1.01
CA ASP A 124 1.37 -21.14 1.64
C ASP A 124 1.75 -21.27 3.11
N PRO A 125 0.77 -21.48 4.03
CA PRO A 125 1.08 -21.59 5.47
C PRO A 125 2.10 -22.68 5.81
N ASP A 126 2.20 -23.73 5.01
CA ASP A 126 3.10 -24.85 5.22
C ASP A 126 4.46 -24.66 4.55
N THR A 127 4.70 -23.51 3.92
CA THR A 127 5.96 -23.17 3.25
C THR A 127 6.85 -22.39 4.22
N ASN A 128 8.01 -22.90 4.52
CA ASN A 128 9.01 -22.27 5.39
C ASN A 128 10.21 -21.78 4.59
#